data_811c303332d1917e0e2397fe16573313
#
_entry.id   811c303332d1917e0e2397fe16573313
#
_cell.length_a   1.000
_cell.length_b   1.000
_cell.length_c   1.000
_cell.angle_alpha   90.00
_cell.angle_beta   90.00
_cell.angle_gamma   90.00
#
_symmetry.space_group_name_H-M   'P 1'
#
loop_
_entity.id
_entity.type
_entity.pdbx_description
1 polymer ?
#
loop_
_entity_poly.entity_id
_entity_poly.type
_entity_poly.pdbx_seq_one_letter_code
_entity_poly.pdbx_strand_id
1 'polypeptide(L)'
;MTEHTEPGGRRPANDGPKAAGRNRAALVAAAREVFAEHGLEAPLSAIARRAGVGQGVLYRHFPDRTAAVSAVLEENVRQIEQAAEAESATFPSVLGVLTWHLAESAAFIGLLHTDRVGSRSGIRVHALSLSGRVERALRKHLPPGHRLGVADGLALSVAMVSAAATGPTREEREHRALAAWRLLGVEVGPVQAFGG
;
A
#
# COMPACT_ATOMS: atom_id res chain seq x y z
N MET A 1 -5.71 -39.70 -49.82
CA MET A 1 -6.59 -39.17 -48.76
C MET A 1 -5.84 -39.38 -47.47
N THR A 2 -5.13 -38.38 -47.00
CA THR A 2 -4.38 -38.42 -45.75
C THR A 2 -4.93 -37.28 -44.88
N GLU A 3 -5.70 -37.69 -43.85
CA GLU A 3 -6.23 -36.76 -42.84
C GLU A 3 -5.10 -36.25 -41.97
N HIS A 4 -4.91 -34.94 -41.98
CA HIS A 4 -4.09 -34.21 -41.02
C HIS A 4 -4.94 -33.88 -39.79
N THR A 5 -4.72 -34.62 -38.72
CA THR A 5 -5.26 -34.31 -37.39
C THR A 5 -4.31 -33.28 -36.72
N GLU A 6 -4.76 -32.07 -36.61
CA GLU A 6 -4.07 -31.04 -35.80
C GLU A 6 -4.15 -31.38 -34.32
N PRO A 7 -3.03 -31.27 -33.54
CA PRO A 7 -3.07 -31.45 -32.09
C PRO A 7 -3.66 -30.21 -31.45
N GLY A 8 -4.84 -30.36 -30.87
CA GLY A 8 -5.53 -29.33 -30.08
C GLY A 8 -4.61 -28.75 -28.98
N GLY A 9 -4.29 -27.48 -29.08
CA GLY A 9 -3.54 -26.73 -28.07
C GLY A 9 -4.22 -26.81 -26.70
N ARG A 10 -3.59 -27.51 -25.76
CA ARG A 10 -3.98 -27.54 -24.37
C ARG A 10 -3.95 -26.13 -23.81
N ARG A 11 -5.10 -25.53 -23.53
CA ARG A 11 -5.19 -24.34 -22.69
C ARG A 11 -4.50 -24.65 -21.35
N PRO A 12 -3.57 -23.78 -20.88
CA PRO A 12 -2.89 -24.02 -19.62
C PRO A 12 -3.95 -24.19 -18.51
N ALA A 13 -3.78 -25.25 -17.73
CA ALA A 13 -4.65 -25.58 -16.61
C ALA A 13 -4.72 -24.38 -15.65
N ASN A 14 -5.93 -23.96 -15.35
CA ASN A 14 -6.20 -22.92 -14.37
C ASN A 14 -5.80 -23.48 -13.00
N ASP A 15 -4.63 -23.09 -12.45
CA ASP A 15 -4.05 -23.59 -11.20
C ASP A 15 -4.89 -23.24 -9.94
N GLY A 16 -6.17 -23.03 -10.08
CA GLY A 16 -7.12 -22.86 -8.99
C GLY A 16 -6.76 -21.73 -8.01
N PRO A 17 -6.93 -21.97 -6.69
CA PRO A 17 -6.73 -20.92 -5.66
C PRO A 17 -5.34 -20.33 -5.61
N LYS A 18 -4.28 -21.10 -5.93
CA LYS A 18 -2.89 -20.60 -5.98
C LYS A 18 -2.67 -19.59 -7.10
N ALA A 19 -3.26 -19.82 -8.28
CA ALA A 19 -3.19 -18.86 -9.39
C ALA A 19 -3.96 -17.57 -9.05
N ALA A 20 -5.11 -17.69 -8.39
CA ALA A 20 -5.87 -16.53 -7.95
C ALA A 20 -5.08 -15.66 -6.96
N GLY A 21 -4.37 -16.28 -6.01
CA GLY A 21 -3.49 -15.57 -5.07
C GLY A 21 -2.33 -14.86 -5.77
N ARG A 22 -1.63 -15.54 -6.69
CA ARG A 22 -0.54 -14.94 -7.48
C ARG A 22 -1.04 -13.77 -8.33
N ASN A 23 -2.16 -13.94 -9.01
CA ASN A 23 -2.76 -12.89 -9.84
C ASN A 23 -3.16 -11.68 -9.00
N ARG A 24 -3.75 -11.89 -7.81
CA ARG A 24 -4.09 -10.79 -6.89
C ARG A 24 -2.84 -10.03 -6.45
N ALA A 25 -1.76 -10.70 -6.04
CA ALA A 25 -0.51 -10.07 -5.63
C ALA A 25 0.11 -9.27 -6.79
N ALA A 26 0.18 -9.83 -8.00
CA ALA A 26 0.65 -9.13 -9.18
C ALA A 26 -0.20 -7.90 -9.52
N LEU A 27 -1.52 -8.00 -9.40
CA LEU A 27 -2.43 -6.88 -9.63
C LEU A 27 -2.27 -5.76 -8.58
N VAL A 28 -2.04 -6.10 -7.30
CA VAL A 28 -1.81 -5.09 -6.25
C VAL A 28 -0.48 -4.37 -6.47
N ALA A 29 0.60 -5.11 -6.81
CA ALA A 29 1.89 -4.51 -7.14
C ALA A 29 1.78 -3.58 -8.35
N ALA A 30 1.17 -4.04 -9.44
CA ALA A 30 0.94 -3.23 -10.63
C ALA A 30 0.06 -2.00 -10.37
N ALA A 31 -0.96 -2.13 -9.52
CA ALA A 31 -1.82 -1.01 -9.14
C ALA A 31 -1.03 0.07 -8.39
N ARG A 32 -0.15 -0.33 -7.46
CA ARG A 32 0.72 0.60 -6.74
C ARG A 32 1.59 1.41 -7.71
N GLU A 33 2.29 0.73 -8.64
CA GLU A 33 3.14 1.37 -9.63
C GLU A 33 2.36 2.31 -10.56
N VAL A 34 1.27 1.82 -11.16
CA VAL A 34 0.44 2.61 -12.09
C VAL A 34 -0.14 3.85 -11.41
N PHE A 35 -0.61 3.73 -10.18
CA PHE A 35 -1.13 4.88 -9.44
C PHE A 35 -0.03 5.85 -8.99
N ALA A 36 1.17 5.36 -8.69
CA ALA A 36 2.31 6.22 -8.37
C ALA A 36 2.80 7.01 -9.59
N GLU A 37 2.84 6.39 -10.79
CA GLU A 37 3.31 7.00 -12.03
C GLU A 37 2.27 7.94 -12.67
N HIS A 38 0.99 7.55 -12.65
CA HIS A 38 -0.05 8.20 -13.46
C HIS A 38 -1.20 8.79 -12.63
N GLY A 39 -1.10 8.71 -11.30
CA GLY A 39 -2.15 9.15 -10.40
C GLY A 39 -3.36 8.21 -10.36
N LEU A 40 -4.29 8.54 -9.47
CA LEU A 40 -5.44 7.67 -9.20
C LEU A 40 -6.46 7.61 -10.34
N GLU A 41 -6.40 8.54 -11.29
CA GLU A 41 -7.28 8.55 -12.45
C GLU A 41 -6.77 7.67 -13.61
N ALA A 42 -5.62 7.01 -13.43
CA ALA A 42 -5.09 6.06 -14.39
C ALA A 42 -6.12 4.98 -14.76
N PRO A 43 -6.23 4.57 -16.03
CA PRO A 43 -7.19 3.56 -16.43
C PRO A 43 -6.86 2.20 -15.83
N LEU A 44 -7.87 1.48 -15.29
CA LEU A 44 -7.67 0.15 -14.69
C LEU A 44 -7.05 -0.86 -15.67
N SER A 45 -7.29 -0.69 -16.98
CA SER A 45 -6.65 -1.51 -18.02
C SER A 45 -5.12 -1.41 -18.02
N ALA A 46 -4.54 -0.29 -17.57
CA ALA A 46 -3.09 -0.15 -17.40
C ALA A 46 -2.56 -1.07 -16.31
N ILE A 47 -3.34 -1.29 -15.24
CA ILE A 47 -3.01 -2.23 -14.16
C ILE A 47 -2.97 -3.66 -14.70
N ALA A 48 -3.99 -4.09 -15.46
CA ALA A 48 -4.03 -5.42 -16.06
C ALA A 48 -2.82 -5.67 -16.98
N ARG A 49 -2.49 -4.69 -17.82
CA ARG A 49 -1.33 -4.74 -18.73
C ARG A 49 -0.02 -4.84 -17.95
N ARG A 50 0.18 -4.02 -16.93
CA ARG A 50 1.37 -4.02 -16.08
C ARG A 50 1.53 -5.34 -15.32
N ALA A 51 0.43 -5.91 -14.84
CA ALA A 51 0.40 -7.20 -14.13
C ALA A 51 0.53 -8.42 -15.06
N GLY A 52 0.50 -8.23 -16.37
CA GLY A 52 0.55 -9.34 -17.34
C GLY A 52 -0.69 -10.25 -17.33
N VAL A 53 -1.86 -9.74 -16.92
CA VAL A 53 -3.10 -10.50 -16.83
C VAL A 53 -4.19 -9.92 -17.74
N GLY A 54 -5.17 -10.76 -18.11
CA GLY A 54 -6.32 -10.31 -18.88
C GLY A 54 -7.26 -9.41 -18.09
N GLN A 55 -7.98 -8.52 -18.76
CA GLN A 55 -8.95 -7.60 -18.11
C GLN A 55 -10.03 -8.35 -17.33
N GLY A 56 -10.50 -9.52 -17.81
CA GLY A 56 -11.44 -10.34 -17.08
C GLY A 56 -10.92 -10.86 -15.73
N VAL A 57 -9.60 -11.04 -15.59
CA VAL A 57 -8.95 -11.37 -14.32
C VAL A 57 -8.93 -10.14 -13.42
N LEU A 58 -8.55 -8.97 -13.95
CA LEU A 58 -8.57 -7.72 -13.20
C LEU A 58 -9.95 -7.46 -12.59
N TYR A 59 -11.01 -7.43 -13.41
CA TYR A 59 -12.36 -7.07 -12.94
C TYR A 59 -12.98 -8.09 -11.98
N ARG A 60 -12.51 -9.34 -11.96
CA ARG A 60 -12.88 -10.32 -10.93
C ARG A 60 -12.26 -9.98 -9.57
N HIS A 61 -11.06 -9.40 -9.54
CA HIS A 61 -10.38 -9.01 -8.31
C HIS A 61 -10.71 -7.58 -7.89
N PHE A 62 -10.81 -6.67 -8.85
CA PHE A 62 -11.07 -5.25 -8.65
C PHE A 62 -12.20 -4.80 -9.57
N PRO A 63 -13.45 -4.91 -9.11
CA PRO A 63 -14.62 -4.52 -9.92
C PRO A 63 -14.61 -3.04 -10.28
N ASP A 64 -13.97 -2.22 -9.47
CA ASP A 64 -13.85 -0.78 -9.69
C ASP A 64 -12.51 -0.24 -9.15
N ARG A 65 -12.27 1.05 -9.34
CA ARG A 65 -11.08 1.77 -8.88
C ARG A 65 -10.96 1.76 -7.36
N THR A 66 -12.07 1.92 -6.65
CA THR A 66 -12.12 1.92 -5.19
C THR A 66 -11.60 0.60 -4.62
N ALA A 67 -11.99 -0.52 -5.22
CA ALA A 67 -11.50 -1.84 -4.84
C ALA A 67 -9.98 -1.99 -5.07
N ALA A 68 -9.46 -1.46 -6.19
CA ALA A 68 -8.02 -1.49 -6.46
C ALA A 68 -7.23 -0.63 -5.46
N VAL A 69 -7.70 0.58 -5.19
CA VAL A 69 -7.11 1.50 -4.18
C VAL A 69 -7.12 0.87 -2.80
N SER A 70 -8.27 0.35 -2.37
CA SER A 70 -8.41 -0.31 -1.06
C SER A 70 -7.46 -1.51 -0.92
N ALA A 71 -7.28 -2.30 -1.99
CA ALA A 71 -6.38 -3.44 -1.98
C ALA A 71 -4.90 -3.03 -1.83
N VAL A 72 -4.48 -1.91 -2.43
CA VAL A 72 -3.12 -1.38 -2.25
C VAL A 72 -2.91 -0.89 -0.82
N LEU A 73 -3.86 -0.14 -0.26
CA LEU A 73 -3.79 0.34 1.12
C LEU A 73 -3.76 -0.82 2.13
N GLU A 74 -4.59 -1.84 1.93
CA GLU A 74 -4.63 -3.04 2.76
C GLU A 74 -3.29 -3.77 2.74
N GLU A 75 -2.67 -3.92 1.56
CA GLU A 75 -1.37 -4.54 1.41
C GLU A 75 -0.26 -3.74 2.11
N ASN A 76 -0.30 -2.41 2.03
CA ASN A 76 0.66 -1.56 2.73
C ASN A 76 0.58 -1.78 4.25
N VAL A 77 -0.63 -1.78 4.80
CA VAL A 77 -0.84 -2.02 6.23
C VAL A 77 -0.41 -3.42 6.64
N ARG A 78 -0.71 -4.43 5.82
CA ARG A 78 -0.27 -5.81 6.06
C ARG A 78 1.25 -5.92 6.16
N GLN A 79 2.00 -5.22 5.30
CA GLN A 79 3.47 -5.20 5.35
C GLN A 79 3.99 -4.50 6.61
N ILE A 80 3.35 -3.43 7.07
CA ILE A 80 3.69 -2.76 8.33
C ILE A 80 3.42 -3.70 9.53
N GLU A 81 2.28 -4.39 9.53
CA GLU A 81 1.95 -5.38 10.56
C GLU A 81 2.97 -6.52 10.60
N GLN A 82 3.35 -7.05 9.43
CA GLN A 82 4.39 -8.08 9.33
C GLN A 82 5.76 -7.60 9.82
N ALA A 83 6.13 -6.36 9.49
CA ALA A 83 7.35 -5.75 10.02
C ALA A 83 7.32 -5.66 11.56
N ALA A 84 6.15 -5.36 12.13
CA ALA A 84 5.96 -5.31 13.58
C ALA A 84 5.90 -6.69 14.26
N GLU A 85 5.68 -7.77 13.53
CA GLU A 85 5.71 -9.15 14.05
C GLU A 85 7.07 -9.81 13.88
N ALA A 86 8.03 -9.20 13.20
CA ALA A 86 9.37 -9.75 13.02
C ALA A 86 10.13 -9.83 14.37
N GLU A 87 10.93 -10.87 14.58
CA GLU A 87 11.70 -11.06 15.82
C GLU A 87 12.64 -9.88 16.14
N SER A 88 13.18 -9.24 15.10
CA SER A 88 14.06 -8.07 15.21
C SER A 88 13.33 -6.73 15.18
N ALA A 89 11.99 -6.74 15.28
CA ALA A 89 11.20 -5.52 15.17
C ALA A 89 11.51 -4.55 16.31
N THR A 90 11.75 -3.30 15.95
CA THR A 90 11.91 -2.16 16.85
C THR A 90 11.01 -1.02 16.42
N PHE A 91 10.70 -0.08 17.30
CA PHE A 91 9.92 1.09 16.93
C PHE A 91 10.52 1.84 15.73
N PRO A 92 11.84 2.16 15.68
CA PRO A 92 12.45 2.80 14.52
C PRO A 92 12.35 1.96 13.23
N SER A 93 12.52 0.63 13.30
CA SER A 93 12.47 -0.23 12.10
C SER A 93 11.06 -0.28 11.48
N VAL A 94 10.02 -0.38 12.31
CA VAL A 94 8.62 -0.36 11.84
C VAL A 94 8.25 1.01 11.27
N LEU A 95 8.76 2.10 11.87
CA LEU A 95 8.63 3.45 11.32
C LEU A 95 9.32 3.60 9.96
N GLY A 96 10.46 2.94 9.74
CA GLY A 96 11.14 2.93 8.46
C GLY A 96 10.26 2.33 7.36
N VAL A 97 9.61 1.19 7.63
CA VAL A 97 8.66 0.55 6.70
C VAL A 97 7.45 1.44 6.46
N LEU A 98 6.86 2.03 7.50
CA LEU A 98 5.75 2.99 7.35
C LEU A 98 6.17 4.17 6.46
N THR A 99 7.34 4.76 6.72
CA THR A 99 7.85 5.92 5.97
C THR A 99 8.06 5.57 4.50
N TRP A 100 8.55 4.36 4.22
CA TRP A 100 8.66 3.87 2.84
C TRP A 100 7.29 3.84 2.14
N HIS A 101 6.25 3.29 2.80
CA HIS A 101 4.90 3.26 2.24
C HIS A 101 4.30 4.65 2.05
N LEU A 102 4.56 5.60 2.96
CA LEU A 102 4.12 6.98 2.81
C LEU A 102 4.77 7.64 1.58
N ALA A 103 6.07 7.42 1.37
CA ALA A 103 6.79 7.96 0.21
C ALA A 103 6.33 7.34 -1.13
N GLU A 104 6.03 6.03 -1.15
CA GLU A 104 5.52 5.34 -2.34
C GLU A 104 4.07 5.67 -2.66
N SER A 105 3.24 5.89 -1.63
CA SER A 105 1.78 5.96 -1.75
C SER A 105 1.22 7.38 -1.75
N ALA A 106 2.01 8.40 -2.11
CA ALA A 106 1.60 9.81 -2.05
C ALA A 106 0.31 10.12 -2.82
N ALA A 107 0.05 9.44 -3.94
CA ALA A 107 -1.19 9.56 -4.68
C ALA A 107 -2.43 9.20 -3.82
N PHE A 108 -2.26 8.26 -2.87
CA PHE A 108 -3.34 7.82 -1.98
C PHE A 108 -3.52 8.75 -0.78
N ILE A 109 -2.43 9.36 -0.30
CA ILE A 109 -2.46 10.31 0.81
C ILE A 109 -3.29 11.54 0.44
N GLY A 110 -3.16 12.04 -0.79
CA GLY A 110 -3.99 13.11 -1.33
C GLY A 110 -5.50 12.83 -1.25
N LEU A 111 -5.93 11.56 -1.35
CA LEU A 111 -7.33 11.16 -1.19
C LEU A 111 -7.85 11.34 0.23
N LEU A 112 -6.99 11.14 1.24
CA LEU A 112 -7.36 11.27 2.65
C LEU A 112 -7.61 12.73 3.03
N HIS A 113 -6.99 13.66 2.30
CA HIS A 113 -7.02 15.10 2.57
C HIS A 113 -7.96 15.89 1.65
N THR A 114 -8.51 15.30 0.59
CA THR A 114 -9.40 16.01 -0.35
C THR A 114 -10.86 15.80 0.04
N ASP A 115 -11.51 16.86 0.51
CA ASP A 115 -12.95 16.94 0.85
C ASP A 115 -13.88 16.96 -0.38
N ARG A 116 -13.63 16.17 -1.41
CA ARG A 116 -14.59 16.06 -2.52
C ARG A 116 -15.72 15.11 -2.15
N VAL A 117 -16.86 15.70 -1.89
CA VAL A 117 -18.15 15.05 -1.60
C VAL A 117 -18.54 14.10 -2.75
N GLY A 118 -18.85 12.83 -2.43
CA GLY A 118 -19.34 11.83 -3.39
C GLY A 118 -18.86 10.42 -3.07
N SER A 119 -18.53 9.64 -4.09
CA SER A 119 -18.18 8.21 -4.07
C SER A 119 -16.95 7.80 -3.21
N ARG A 120 -16.30 8.73 -2.55
CA ARG A 120 -15.06 8.52 -1.77
C ARG A 120 -15.30 8.26 -0.28
N SER A 121 -16.54 8.31 0.19
CA SER A 121 -16.88 8.06 1.60
C SER A 121 -16.42 6.67 2.07
N GLY A 122 -16.58 5.65 1.24
CA GLY A 122 -16.14 4.28 1.55
C GLY A 122 -14.63 4.14 1.68
N ILE A 123 -13.86 4.80 0.80
CA ILE A 123 -12.38 4.78 0.87
C ILE A 123 -11.90 5.44 2.16
N ARG A 124 -12.52 6.56 2.54
CA ARG A 124 -12.16 7.29 3.77
C ARG A 124 -12.43 6.47 5.03
N VAL A 125 -13.59 5.85 5.13
CA VAL A 125 -13.92 4.96 6.26
C VAL A 125 -12.95 3.80 6.34
N HIS A 126 -12.64 3.18 5.20
CA HIS A 126 -11.65 2.10 5.12
C HIS A 126 -10.26 2.57 5.54
N ALA A 127 -9.80 3.73 5.06
CA ALA A 127 -8.51 4.30 5.42
C ALA A 127 -8.39 4.64 6.91
N LEU A 128 -9.46 5.14 7.55
CA LEU A 128 -9.48 5.36 8.99
C LEU A 128 -9.37 4.04 9.77
N SER A 129 -10.04 2.98 9.32
CA SER A 129 -9.89 1.64 9.89
C SER A 129 -8.44 1.13 9.79
N LEU A 130 -7.79 1.35 8.65
CA LEU A 130 -6.39 0.97 8.42
C LEU A 130 -5.43 1.77 9.30
N SER A 131 -5.69 3.06 9.52
CA SER A 131 -4.88 3.91 10.42
C SER A 131 -4.84 3.35 11.85
N GLY A 132 -5.95 2.85 12.36
CA GLY A 132 -5.99 2.20 13.68
C GLY A 132 -5.16 0.89 13.73
N ARG A 133 -5.02 0.18 12.63
CA ARG A 133 -4.16 -1.02 12.53
C ARG A 133 -2.68 -0.63 12.56
N VAL A 134 -2.30 0.38 11.78
CA VAL A 134 -0.93 0.94 11.79
C VAL A 134 -0.56 1.41 13.19
N GLU A 135 -1.44 2.16 13.84
CA GLU A 135 -1.21 2.62 15.20
C GLU A 135 -0.97 1.46 16.18
N ARG A 136 -1.79 0.41 16.13
CA ARG A 136 -1.61 -0.78 16.97
C ARG A 136 -0.28 -1.47 16.70
N ALA A 137 0.12 -1.61 15.45
CA ALA A 137 1.41 -2.22 15.08
C ALA A 137 2.59 -1.43 15.65
N LEU A 138 2.58 -0.11 15.52
CA LEU A 138 3.62 0.76 16.06
C LEU A 138 3.63 0.78 17.60
N ARG A 139 2.47 0.79 18.23
CA ARG A 139 2.32 0.84 19.70
C ARG A 139 2.95 -0.36 20.40
N LYS A 140 3.01 -1.53 19.77
CA LYS A 140 3.69 -2.71 20.31
C LYS A 140 5.18 -2.49 20.63
N HIS A 141 5.83 -1.64 19.86
CA HIS A 141 7.26 -1.37 19.95
C HIS A 141 7.60 0.00 20.53
N LEU A 142 6.58 0.77 20.91
CA LEU A 142 6.76 2.09 21.48
C LEU A 142 7.39 1.98 22.88
N PRO A 143 8.56 2.58 23.14
CA PRO A 143 9.21 2.49 24.44
C PRO A 143 8.33 3.08 25.57
N PRO A 144 8.37 2.50 26.78
CA PRO A 144 7.70 3.07 27.94
C PRO A 144 8.11 4.53 28.17
N GLY A 145 7.15 5.42 28.41
CA GLY A 145 7.39 6.84 28.64
C GLY A 145 7.74 7.65 27.39
N HIS A 146 7.68 7.03 26.20
CA HIS A 146 7.92 7.77 24.96
C HIS A 146 6.85 8.86 24.76
N ARG A 147 7.28 10.06 24.30
CA ARG A 147 6.40 11.23 24.09
C ARG A 147 5.16 10.97 23.22
N LEU A 148 5.25 10.06 22.26
CA LEU A 148 4.12 9.66 21.39
C LEU A 148 3.16 8.69 22.08
N GLY A 149 3.45 8.22 23.28
CA GLY A 149 2.60 7.33 24.05
C GLY A 149 1.39 8.01 24.73
N VAL A 150 1.36 9.35 24.74
CA VAL A 150 0.20 10.10 25.21
C VAL A 150 -1.02 9.87 24.33
N ALA A 151 -2.21 10.16 24.85
CA ALA A 151 -3.45 10.03 24.09
C ALA A 151 -3.33 10.71 22.71
N ASP A 152 -3.67 9.98 21.64
CA ASP A 152 -3.63 10.41 20.25
C ASP A 152 -2.24 10.82 19.70
N GLY A 153 -1.19 10.87 20.54
CA GLY A 153 0.14 11.34 20.14
C GLY A 153 0.71 10.59 18.93
N LEU A 154 0.59 9.27 18.93
CA LEU A 154 1.07 8.43 17.81
C LEU A 154 0.24 8.63 16.55
N ALA A 155 -1.10 8.60 16.66
CA ALA A 155 -2.00 8.80 15.54
C ALA A 155 -1.82 10.17 14.89
N LEU A 156 -1.73 11.23 15.69
CA LEU A 156 -1.48 12.59 15.22
C LEU A 156 -0.11 12.71 14.53
N SER A 157 0.93 12.10 15.10
CA SER A 157 2.27 12.11 14.49
C SER A 157 2.28 11.44 13.13
N VAL A 158 1.65 10.27 12.99
CA VAL A 158 1.51 9.57 11.70
C VAL A 158 0.73 10.42 10.71
N ALA A 159 -0.36 11.07 11.13
CA ALA A 159 -1.14 11.96 10.26
C ALA A 159 -0.32 13.17 9.80
N MET A 160 0.43 13.82 10.69
CA MET A 160 1.30 14.96 10.37
C MET A 160 2.40 14.57 9.37
N VAL A 161 3.07 13.44 9.60
CA VAL A 161 4.12 12.94 8.69
C VAL A 161 3.52 12.54 7.34
N SER A 162 2.35 11.89 7.33
CA SER A 162 1.62 11.56 6.10
C SER A 162 1.30 12.83 5.29
N ALA A 163 0.84 13.90 5.95
CA ALA A 163 0.57 15.18 5.29
C ALA A 163 1.85 15.87 4.78
N ALA A 164 2.98 15.67 5.46
CA ALA A 164 4.28 16.21 5.05
C ALA A 164 4.91 15.44 3.88
N ALA A 165 4.60 14.15 3.73
CA ALA A 165 5.16 13.25 2.71
C ALA A 165 4.63 13.56 1.29
N THR A 166 4.78 14.81 0.84
CA THR A 166 4.34 15.33 -0.46
C THR A 166 5.52 15.67 -1.36
N GLY A 167 5.31 15.72 -2.66
CA GLY A 167 6.35 16.10 -3.65
C GLY A 167 6.26 15.27 -4.93
N PRO A 168 6.85 15.76 -6.02
CA PRO A 168 6.79 15.09 -7.33
C PRO A 168 7.57 13.78 -7.38
N THR A 169 8.68 13.68 -6.63
CA THR A 169 9.51 12.47 -6.61
C THR A 169 9.37 11.70 -5.29
N ARG A 170 9.66 10.39 -5.34
CA ARG A 170 9.71 9.55 -4.15
C ARG A 170 10.75 10.08 -3.15
N GLU A 171 11.92 10.48 -3.64
CA GLU A 171 13.02 11.00 -2.81
C GLU A 171 12.62 12.25 -2.04
N GLU A 172 11.93 13.19 -2.69
CA GLU A 172 11.44 14.39 -2.01
C GLU A 172 10.40 14.06 -0.93
N ARG A 173 9.50 13.13 -1.22
CA ARG A 173 8.50 12.70 -0.25
C ARG A 173 9.11 12.02 0.96
N GLU A 174 10.10 11.14 0.73
CA GLU A 174 10.86 10.48 1.78
C GLU A 174 11.64 11.50 2.63
N HIS A 175 12.33 12.42 1.97
CA HIS A 175 13.07 13.49 2.66
C HIS A 175 12.16 14.31 3.57
N ARG A 176 10.99 14.72 3.10
CA ARG A 176 10.01 15.48 3.87
C ARG A 176 9.42 14.68 5.02
N ALA A 177 9.11 13.41 4.82
CA ALA A 177 8.64 12.52 5.87
C ALA A 177 9.70 12.36 6.98
N LEU A 178 10.96 12.13 6.60
CA LEU A 178 12.07 12.04 7.55
C LEU A 178 12.32 13.36 8.27
N ALA A 179 12.18 14.50 7.58
CA ALA A 179 12.27 15.82 8.23
C ALA A 179 11.14 16.02 9.26
N ALA A 180 9.92 15.60 8.95
CA ALA A 180 8.80 15.68 9.87
C ALA A 180 9.01 14.78 11.11
N TRP A 181 9.50 13.54 10.95
CA TRP A 181 9.87 12.69 12.08
C TRP A 181 10.95 13.34 12.97
N ARG A 182 11.98 13.93 12.36
CA ARG A 182 13.04 14.66 13.11
C ARG A 182 12.49 15.84 13.90
N LEU A 183 11.58 16.62 13.31
CA LEU A 183 10.91 17.72 14.02
C LEU A 183 10.10 17.24 15.22
N LEU A 184 9.49 16.04 15.11
CA LEU A 184 8.81 15.37 16.21
C LEU A 184 9.80 14.73 17.21
N GLY A 185 11.12 14.79 16.95
CA GLY A 185 12.18 14.19 17.76
C GLY A 185 12.09 12.65 17.80
N VAL A 186 11.73 12.06 16.68
CA VAL A 186 11.57 10.60 16.50
C VAL A 186 12.64 10.10 15.56
N GLU A 187 13.36 9.07 15.99
CA GLU A 187 14.33 8.36 15.18
C GLU A 187 13.63 7.33 14.30
N VAL A 188 14.01 7.27 13.04
CA VAL A 188 13.47 6.34 12.03
C VAL A 188 14.60 5.41 11.57
N GLY A 189 14.34 4.14 11.53
CA GLY A 189 15.25 3.13 10.98
C GLY A 189 15.35 3.19 9.46
N PRO A 190 15.99 2.19 8.83
CA PRO A 190 16.12 2.13 7.37
C PRO A 190 14.78 2.24 6.65
N VAL A 191 14.68 3.17 5.68
CA VAL A 191 13.47 3.38 4.89
C VAL A 191 13.48 2.44 3.69
N GLN A 192 12.82 1.31 3.84
CA GLN A 192 12.75 0.27 2.82
C GLN A 192 11.44 -0.52 2.92
N ALA A 193 11.07 -1.20 1.82
CA ALA A 193 9.98 -2.17 1.87
C ALA A 193 10.30 -3.27 2.89
N PHE A 194 9.27 -3.82 3.51
CA PHE A 194 9.45 -5.04 4.30
C PHE A 194 9.68 -6.21 3.32
N GLY A 195 10.93 -6.67 3.28
CA GLY A 195 11.31 -7.89 2.56
C GLY A 195 11.12 -9.07 3.50
N GLY A 196 10.07 -9.86 3.25
CA GLY A 196 9.92 -11.16 3.91
C GLY A 196 10.79 -12.20 3.28
#